data_8e7ae6b2873392ced5d17e38a278227e
#
_entry.id   8e7ae6b2873392ced5d17e38a278227e
#
_cell.length_a   1.000
_cell.length_b   1.000
_cell.length_c   1.000
_cell.angle_alpha   90.00
_cell.angle_beta   90.00
_cell.angle_gamma   90.00
#
_symmetry.space_group_name_H-M   'P 1'
#
loop_
_entity.id
_entity.type
_entity.pdbx_description
1 polymer ?
#
loop_
_entity_poly.entity_id
_entity_poly.type
_entity_poly.pdbx_seq_one_letter_code
_entity_poly.pdbx_strand_id
1 'polypeptide(L)'
;PKHQRLMKHLVFTLLAALVFSGAASAQRLMVGVRGGVNFADYSFVPTRIGDTRFTPGAVRAGYDVGFVLRLNLSKHLHLQSELNYAFVNYNVLAENSGSRRIALRTERFEIPVQLGFQFGVLRLFGGALFRVTESERSSVPQLLKVRFNNGDVGVMGGLGFNVRKFFIDFRISGYPRSRVWHDFTSEGIARRVKVPHDIVYG
;
A
#
# COMPACT_ATOMS: atom_id res chain seq x y z
N PRO A 1 -0.33 20.08 19.44
CA PRO A 1 -0.16 18.73 19.98
C PRO A 1 -1.42 18.14 20.65
N LYS A 2 -2.25 18.94 21.37
CA LYS A 2 -3.46 18.45 22.06
C LYS A 2 -4.56 17.93 21.11
N HIS A 3 -4.81 18.60 19.98
CA HIS A 3 -5.81 18.17 18.99
C HIS A 3 -5.49 16.83 18.33
N GLN A 4 -4.22 16.53 18.08
CA GLN A 4 -3.82 15.24 17.51
C GLN A 4 -4.03 14.07 18.49
N ARG A 5 -3.83 14.28 19.77
CA ARG A 5 -4.11 13.25 20.79
C ARG A 5 -5.61 13.01 20.93
N LEU A 6 -6.41 14.08 20.96
CA LEU A 6 -7.87 14.00 21.05
C LEU A 6 -8.46 13.22 19.86
N MET A 7 -7.99 13.51 18.64
CA MET A 7 -8.43 12.83 17.42
C MET A 7 -8.05 11.34 17.41
N LYS A 8 -6.87 10.99 17.92
CA LYS A 8 -6.44 9.58 18.06
C LYS A 8 -7.33 8.82 19.07
N HIS A 9 -7.65 9.43 20.20
CA HIS A 9 -8.54 8.81 21.18
C HIS A 9 -9.97 8.70 20.65
N LEU A 10 -10.46 9.68 19.91
CA LEU A 10 -11.80 9.67 19.33
C LEU A 10 -11.94 8.58 18.26
N VAL A 11 -10.94 8.43 17.40
CA VAL A 11 -10.89 7.34 16.39
C VAL A 11 -10.78 5.98 17.08
N PHE A 12 -9.96 5.85 18.12
CA PHE A 12 -9.81 4.60 18.86
C PHE A 12 -11.09 4.24 19.62
N THR A 13 -11.76 5.22 20.25
CA THR A 13 -13.04 5.02 20.96
C THR A 13 -14.15 4.67 19.98
N LEU A 14 -14.19 5.29 18.80
CA LEU A 14 -15.16 4.98 17.74
C LEU A 14 -14.96 3.57 17.19
N LEU A 15 -13.70 3.17 16.96
CA LEU A 15 -13.36 1.81 16.56
C LEU A 15 -13.73 0.78 17.64
N ALA A 16 -13.41 1.09 18.89
CA ALA A 16 -13.76 0.24 20.02
C ALA A 16 -15.28 0.13 20.18
N ALA A 17 -16.02 1.23 20.09
CA ALA A 17 -17.49 1.23 20.14
C ALA A 17 -18.12 0.42 18.99
N LEU A 18 -17.57 0.50 17.78
CA LEU A 18 -17.98 -0.33 16.63
C LEU A 18 -17.73 -1.83 16.86
N VAL A 19 -16.62 -2.18 17.51
CA VAL A 19 -16.29 -3.58 17.84
C VAL A 19 -17.21 -4.11 18.93
N PHE A 20 -17.50 -3.31 19.96
CA PHE A 20 -18.33 -3.74 21.11
C PHE A 20 -19.83 -3.72 20.80
N SER A 21 -20.33 -2.84 19.94
CA SER A 21 -21.75 -2.85 19.53
C SER A 21 -22.10 -4.02 18.60
N GLY A 22 -21.12 -4.63 17.95
CA GLY A 22 -21.28 -5.81 17.10
C GLY A 22 -21.46 -7.14 17.85
N ALA A 23 -21.18 -7.19 19.16
CA ALA A 23 -21.23 -8.42 19.94
C ALA A 23 -22.67 -9.00 20.10
N ALA A 24 -23.72 -8.24 19.81
CA ALA A 24 -25.10 -8.71 19.88
C ALA A 24 -25.56 -9.58 18.68
N SER A 25 -24.72 -9.74 17.64
CA SER A 25 -25.04 -10.57 16.48
C SER A 25 -23.77 -11.18 15.91
N ALA A 26 -23.32 -12.28 16.49
CA ALA A 26 -22.09 -13.02 16.09
C ALA A 26 -22.03 -13.41 14.59
N GLN A 27 -23.14 -13.34 13.86
CA GLN A 27 -23.19 -13.59 12.42
C GLN A 27 -22.75 -12.40 11.56
N ARG A 28 -22.58 -11.20 12.12
CA ARG A 28 -22.24 -9.99 11.37
C ARG A 28 -20.74 -9.69 11.31
N LEU A 29 -19.99 -10.16 12.29
CA LEU A 29 -18.56 -9.91 12.39
C LEU A 29 -17.77 -11.13 11.93
N MET A 30 -16.87 -10.93 10.99
CA MET A 30 -15.95 -11.95 10.48
C MET A 30 -14.52 -11.48 10.69
N VAL A 31 -13.70 -12.37 11.24
CA VAL A 31 -12.25 -12.16 11.42
C VAL A 31 -11.52 -13.20 10.57
N GLY A 32 -10.47 -12.79 9.91
CA GLY A 32 -9.69 -13.68 9.05
C GLY A 32 -8.25 -13.21 8.90
N VAL A 33 -7.50 -14.01 8.17
CA VAL A 33 -6.14 -13.71 7.72
C VAL A 33 -6.12 -13.67 6.20
N ARG A 34 -5.24 -12.86 5.64
CA ARG A 34 -4.98 -12.82 4.20
C ARG A 34 -3.50 -12.94 3.93
N GLY A 35 -3.19 -13.46 2.74
CA GLY A 35 -1.88 -13.39 2.14
C GLY A 35 -2.05 -13.12 0.66
N GLY A 36 -1.14 -12.38 0.05
CA GLY A 36 -1.25 -12.01 -1.34
C GLY A 36 0.09 -11.79 -2.02
N VAL A 37 0.03 -11.70 -3.33
CA VAL A 37 1.14 -11.28 -4.19
C VAL A 37 0.79 -9.91 -4.74
N ASN A 38 1.75 -9.00 -4.74
CA ASN A 38 1.56 -7.66 -5.26
C ASN A 38 2.59 -7.30 -6.33
N PHE A 39 2.23 -6.36 -7.20
CA PHE A 39 3.08 -5.82 -8.25
C PHE A 39 2.99 -4.31 -8.18
N ALA A 40 4.12 -3.63 -8.01
CA ALA A 40 4.16 -2.19 -7.92
C ALA A 40 4.68 -1.57 -9.21
N ASP A 41 3.97 -0.56 -9.66
CA ASP A 41 4.42 0.32 -10.74
C ASP A 41 4.86 1.66 -10.14
N TYR A 42 6.17 1.85 -10.06
CA TYR A 42 6.83 3.09 -9.66
C TYR A 42 7.42 3.78 -10.87
N SER A 43 6.55 4.25 -11.74
CA SER A 43 6.98 5.00 -12.92
C SER A 43 7.46 6.39 -12.52
N PHE A 44 8.71 6.71 -12.84
CA PHE A 44 9.27 8.05 -12.75
C PHE A 44 9.86 8.48 -14.11
N VAL A 45 9.94 9.78 -14.31
CA VAL A 45 10.54 10.30 -15.56
C VAL A 45 12.04 9.97 -15.58
N PRO A 46 12.56 9.30 -16.62
CA PRO A 46 13.99 9.03 -16.74
C PRO A 46 14.82 10.28 -16.50
N THR A 47 15.76 10.17 -15.57
CA THR A 47 16.55 11.32 -15.11
C THR A 47 18.02 11.05 -15.34
N ARG A 48 18.75 12.05 -15.88
CA ARG A 48 20.20 12.01 -16.07
C ARG A 48 20.89 12.91 -15.05
N ILE A 49 21.96 12.36 -14.41
CA ILE A 49 22.78 13.08 -13.45
C ILE A 49 24.24 12.78 -13.76
N GLY A 50 24.97 13.79 -14.21
CA GLY A 50 26.30 13.58 -14.77
C GLY A 50 26.19 12.66 -15.99
N ASP A 51 27.03 11.64 -16.07
CA ASP A 51 27.02 10.63 -17.12
C ASP A 51 26.09 9.45 -16.85
N THR A 52 25.43 9.41 -15.67
CA THR A 52 24.55 8.33 -15.28
C THR A 52 23.09 8.65 -15.61
N ARG A 53 22.42 7.77 -16.36
CA ARG A 53 20.99 7.80 -16.64
C ARG A 53 20.26 6.82 -15.75
N PHE A 54 19.25 7.30 -15.04
CA PHE A 54 18.38 6.48 -14.19
C PHE A 54 17.03 6.26 -14.90
N THR A 55 16.64 5.00 -15.07
CA THR A 55 15.37 4.60 -15.70
C THR A 55 14.60 3.64 -14.80
N PRO A 56 13.25 3.65 -14.84
CA PRO A 56 12.44 2.63 -14.19
C PRO A 56 12.83 1.24 -14.69
N GLY A 57 13.05 0.32 -13.77
CA GLY A 57 13.34 -1.08 -14.11
C GLY A 57 12.08 -1.91 -14.22
N ALA A 58 12.24 -3.21 -14.45
CA ALA A 58 11.13 -4.15 -14.54
C ALA A 58 10.36 -4.24 -13.21
N VAL A 59 9.04 -4.37 -13.32
CA VAL A 59 8.14 -4.68 -12.20
C VAL A 59 8.55 -6.02 -11.58
N ARG A 60 8.55 -6.08 -10.26
CA ARG A 60 8.85 -7.30 -9.50
C ARG A 60 7.68 -7.66 -8.59
N ALA A 61 7.49 -8.97 -8.43
CA ALA A 61 6.53 -9.47 -7.46
C ALA A 61 6.98 -9.16 -6.03
N GLY A 62 6.05 -8.64 -5.25
CA GLY A 62 6.12 -8.54 -3.81
C GLY A 62 5.07 -9.44 -3.18
N TYR A 63 4.94 -9.42 -1.87
CA TYR A 63 3.94 -10.17 -1.13
C TYR A 63 3.42 -9.36 0.05
N ASP A 64 2.22 -9.69 0.49
CA ASP A 64 1.60 -9.09 1.65
C ASP A 64 0.95 -10.14 2.55
N VAL A 65 0.88 -9.84 3.84
CA VAL A 65 0.16 -10.62 4.84
C VAL A 65 -0.61 -9.66 5.73
N GLY A 66 -1.76 -10.11 6.22
CA GLY A 66 -2.57 -9.25 7.08
C GLY A 66 -3.71 -9.93 7.79
N PHE A 67 -4.30 -9.16 8.69
CA PHE A 67 -5.53 -9.52 9.38
C PHE A 67 -6.70 -8.78 8.75
N VAL A 68 -7.83 -9.44 8.68
CA VAL A 68 -9.07 -8.92 8.10
C VAL A 68 -10.15 -8.90 9.16
N LEU A 69 -10.80 -7.76 9.29
CA LEU A 69 -12.00 -7.57 10.08
C LEU A 69 -13.12 -7.11 9.15
N ARG A 70 -14.18 -7.90 9.00
CA ARG A 70 -15.32 -7.60 8.15
C ARG A 70 -16.60 -7.55 8.96
N LEU A 71 -17.34 -6.46 8.83
CA LEU A 71 -18.66 -6.27 9.40
C LEU A 71 -19.70 -6.32 8.28
N ASN A 72 -20.57 -7.32 8.29
CA ASN A 72 -21.67 -7.42 7.35
C ASN A 72 -22.80 -6.49 7.81
N LEU A 73 -23.03 -5.40 7.06
CA LEU A 73 -24.07 -4.41 7.34
C LEU A 73 -25.44 -4.90 6.87
N SER A 74 -25.46 -5.65 5.77
CA SER A 74 -26.63 -6.31 5.22
C SER A 74 -26.26 -7.61 4.51
N LYS A 75 -27.21 -8.25 3.83
CA LYS A 75 -26.95 -9.45 3.00
C LYS A 75 -25.99 -9.17 1.83
N HIS A 76 -25.92 -7.93 1.38
CA HIS A 76 -25.14 -7.53 0.21
C HIS A 76 -24.02 -6.51 0.53
N LEU A 77 -24.13 -5.81 1.65
CA LEU A 77 -23.21 -4.71 1.99
C LEU A 77 -22.35 -5.08 3.20
N HIS A 78 -21.06 -4.84 3.12
CA HIS A 78 -20.13 -5.04 4.22
C HIS A 78 -19.10 -3.92 4.30
N LEU A 79 -18.66 -3.63 5.51
CA LEU A 79 -17.50 -2.79 5.82
C LEU A 79 -16.34 -3.71 6.21
N GLN A 80 -15.19 -3.52 5.61
CA GLN A 80 -14.00 -4.31 5.91
C GLN A 80 -12.82 -3.39 6.21
N SER A 81 -12.10 -3.71 7.27
CA SER A 81 -10.82 -3.10 7.59
C SER A 81 -9.75 -4.19 7.64
N GLU A 82 -8.52 -3.83 7.32
CA GLU A 82 -7.40 -4.76 7.33
C GLU A 82 -6.20 -4.13 8.04
N LEU A 83 -5.33 -4.98 8.56
CA LEU A 83 -4.00 -4.60 9.03
C LEU A 83 -3.02 -5.35 8.15
N ASN A 84 -2.43 -4.66 7.17
CA ASN A 84 -1.58 -5.28 6.17
C ASN A 84 -0.13 -4.89 6.34
N TYR A 85 0.75 -5.89 6.26
CA TYR A 85 2.18 -5.70 6.13
C TYR A 85 2.60 -6.19 4.74
N ALA A 86 3.07 -5.25 3.91
CA ALA A 86 3.39 -5.52 2.52
C ALA A 86 4.88 -5.30 2.24
N PHE A 87 5.44 -6.22 1.46
CA PHE A 87 6.76 -6.12 0.88
C PHE A 87 6.61 -5.85 -0.61
N VAL A 88 7.09 -4.71 -1.05
CA VAL A 88 7.01 -4.28 -2.44
C VAL A 88 8.42 -4.23 -3.01
N ASN A 89 8.62 -4.92 -4.13
CA ASN A 89 9.92 -4.99 -4.78
C ASN A 89 9.87 -4.27 -6.12
N TYR A 90 10.88 -3.47 -6.41
CA TYR A 90 11.06 -2.84 -7.73
C TYR A 90 12.54 -2.64 -8.05
N ASN A 91 12.84 -2.31 -9.30
CA ASN A 91 14.20 -2.08 -9.75
C ASN A 91 14.32 -0.68 -10.37
N VAL A 92 15.51 -0.12 -10.22
CA VAL A 92 15.96 1.06 -10.96
C VAL A 92 17.20 0.67 -11.74
N LEU A 93 17.24 1.04 -13.01
CA LEU A 93 18.41 0.85 -13.87
C LEU A 93 19.25 2.12 -13.84
N ALA A 94 20.52 2.01 -13.53
CA ALA A 94 21.51 3.06 -13.64
C ALA A 94 22.43 2.72 -14.83
N GLU A 95 22.37 3.54 -15.86
CA GLU A 95 23.14 3.39 -17.11
C GLU A 95 24.25 4.45 -17.15
N ASN A 96 25.47 4.00 -17.07
CA ASN A 96 26.69 4.77 -17.28
C ASN A 96 27.55 3.98 -18.30
N SER A 97 28.83 3.93 -18.22
CA SER A 97 29.71 3.07 -19.04
C SER A 97 29.39 1.56 -18.96
N GLY A 98 28.45 1.18 -18.09
CA GLY A 98 27.85 -0.14 -17.92
C GLY A 98 26.47 -0.03 -17.30
N SER A 99 25.59 -1.02 -17.57
CA SER A 99 24.23 -1.03 -17.02
C SER A 99 24.23 -1.69 -15.64
N ARG A 100 23.85 -0.96 -14.59
CA ARG A 100 23.74 -1.46 -13.22
C ARG A 100 22.29 -1.49 -12.77
N ARG A 101 21.84 -2.64 -12.29
CA ARG A 101 20.50 -2.80 -11.70
C ARG A 101 20.57 -2.55 -10.19
N ILE A 102 19.75 -1.62 -9.70
CA ILE A 102 19.60 -1.32 -8.27
C ILE A 102 18.26 -1.93 -7.85
N ALA A 103 18.31 -2.94 -6.99
CA ALA A 103 17.13 -3.56 -6.42
C ALA A 103 16.70 -2.78 -5.17
N LEU A 104 15.41 -2.49 -5.09
CA LEU A 104 14.78 -1.75 -4.01
C LEU A 104 13.67 -2.63 -3.42
N ARG A 105 13.60 -2.66 -2.10
CA ARG A 105 12.56 -3.32 -1.33
C ARG A 105 11.96 -2.32 -0.35
N THR A 106 10.67 -2.15 -0.46
CA THR A 106 9.89 -1.30 0.43
C THR A 106 9.04 -2.16 1.34
N GLU A 107 9.07 -1.87 2.62
CA GLU A 107 8.25 -2.49 3.66
C GLU A 107 7.20 -1.47 4.08
N ARG A 108 5.91 -1.85 4.02
CA ARG A 108 4.77 -0.96 4.29
C ARG A 108 3.85 -1.56 5.32
N PHE A 109 3.42 -0.74 6.26
CA PHE A 109 2.30 -1.07 7.12
C PHE A 109 1.11 -0.18 6.75
N GLU A 110 0.01 -0.81 6.34
CA GLU A 110 -1.15 -0.15 5.77
C GLU A 110 -2.44 -0.63 6.44
N ILE A 111 -3.38 0.30 6.57
CA ILE A 111 -4.73 0.01 7.10
C ILE A 111 -5.74 0.36 6.01
N PRO A 112 -6.13 -0.61 5.17
CA PRO A 112 -7.25 -0.44 4.26
C PRO A 112 -8.58 -0.40 5.01
N VAL A 113 -9.47 0.51 4.60
CA VAL A 113 -10.86 0.55 5.03
C VAL A 113 -11.72 0.61 3.76
N GLN A 114 -12.54 -0.42 3.55
CA GLN A 114 -13.27 -0.60 2.30
C GLN A 114 -14.74 -0.93 2.54
N LEU A 115 -15.58 -0.38 1.71
CA LEU A 115 -16.98 -0.75 1.58
C LEU A 115 -17.09 -1.74 0.41
N GLY A 116 -17.77 -2.87 0.63
CA GLY A 116 -17.94 -3.89 -0.39
C GLY A 116 -19.39 -4.27 -0.59
N PHE A 117 -19.72 -4.57 -1.83
CA PHE A 117 -21.02 -5.04 -2.26
C PHE A 117 -20.88 -6.47 -2.79
N GLN A 118 -21.69 -7.39 -2.26
CA GLN A 118 -21.64 -8.81 -2.59
C GLN A 118 -22.88 -9.27 -3.35
N PHE A 119 -22.65 -9.92 -4.49
CA PHE A 119 -23.65 -10.57 -5.32
C PHE A 119 -23.33 -12.06 -5.46
N GLY A 120 -23.95 -12.88 -4.66
CA GLY A 120 -23.61 -14.31 -4.62
C GLY A 120 -22.15 -14.51 -4.22
N VAL A 121 -21.36 -15.08 -5.12
CA VAL A 121 -19.91 -15.31 -4.91
C VAL A 121 -19.07 -14.09 -5.28
N LEU A 122 -19.56 -13.20 -6.13
CA LEU A 122 -18.85 -12.00 -6.60
C LEU A 122 -18.96 -10.87 -5.58
N ARG A 123 -17.87 -10.17 -5.38
CA ARG A 123 -17.76 -8.99 -4.52
C ARG A 123 -17.09 -7.85 -5.26
N LEU A 124 -17.68 -6.67 -5.20
CA LEU A 124 -17.09 -5.40 -5.61
C LEU A 124 -16.73 -4.61 -4.36
N PHE A 125 -15.59 -3.99 -4.32
CA PHE A 125 -15.20 -3.18 -3.16
C PHE A 125 -14.37 -1.96 -3.56
N GLY A 126 -14.41 -0.96 -2.70
CA GLY A 126 -13.61 0.24 -2.83
C GLY A 126 -13.49 0.95 -1.49
N GLY A 127 -12.44 1.75 -1.35
CA GLY A 127 -12.23 2.44 -0.09
C GLY A 127 -10.95 3.27 -0.02
N ALA A 128 -10.61 3.63 1.22
CA ALA A 128 -9.41 4.37 1.55
C ALA A 128 -8.32 3.43 2.06
N LEU A 129 -7.09 3.82 1.80
CA LEU A 129 -5.89 3.12 2.23
C LEU A 129 -5.04 4.08 3.06
N PHE A 130 -4.82 3.76 4.32
CA PHE A 130 -4.03 4.57 5.23
C PHE A 130 -2.64 3.95 5.39
N ARG A 131 -1.62 4.67 4.94
CA ARG A 131 -0.22 4.28 5.12
C ARG A 131 0.26 4.78 6.48
N VAL A 132 0.58 3.84 7.38
CA VAL A 132 1.04 4.15 8.73
C VAL A 132 2.55 4.34 8.75
N THR A 133 3.27 3.39 8.15
CA THR A 133 4.73 3.39 8.10
C THR A 133 5.20 2.85 6.77
N GLU A 134 6.27 3.41 6.27
CA GLU A 134 6.96 2.90 5.10
C GLU A 134 8.47 3.05 5.31
N SER A 135 9.19 1.97 5.07
CA SER A 135 10.65 1.96 5.12
C SER A 135 11.20 1.26 3.89
N GLU A 136 12.35 1.70 3.43
CA GLU A 136 12.98 1.17 2.23
C GLU A 136 14.37 0.66 2.52
N ARG A 137 14.71 -0.44 1.84
CA ARG A 137 16.06 -0.98 1.79
C ARG A 137 16.53 -0.98 0.34
N SER A 138 17.58 -0.21 0.07
CA SER A 138 18.27 -0.18 -1.22
C SER A 138 19.50 -1.10 -1.21
N SER A 139 19.76 -1.78 -2.31
CA SER A 139 21.00 -2.55 -2.50
C SER A 139 22.24 -1.66 -2.60
N VAL A 140 22.05 -0.37 -2.90
CA VAL A 140 23.14 0.63 -3.01
C VAL A 140 22.68 1.98 -2.41
N PRO A 141 22.63 2.11 -1.07
CA PRO A 141 22.08 3.30 -0.41
C PRO A 141 22.89 4.58 -0.65
N GLN A 142 24.09 4.45 -1.19
CA GLN A 142 24.96 5.59 -1.55
C GLN A 142 24.51 6.30 -2.84
N LEU A 143 23.87 5.56 -3.78
CA LEU A 143 23.44 6.10 -5.09
C LEU A 143 21.96 6.50 -5.11
N LEU A 144 21.14 5.84 -4.32
CA LEU A 144 19.71 6.07 -4.30
C LEU A 144 19.14 5.96 -2.89
N LYS A 145 18.54 7.03 -2.41
CA LYS A 145 17.82 7.12 -1.14
C LYS A 145 16.40 7.58 -1.41
N VAL A 146 15.43 6.84 -0.92
CA VAL A 146 14.02 7.19 -1.09
C VAL A 146 13.46 7.70 0.22
N ARG A 147 12.68 8.76 0.15
CA ARG A 147 11.98 9.33 1.30
C ARG A 147 10.49 9.22 1.09
N PHE A 148 9.83 8.62 2.03
CA PHE A 148 8.38 8.51 2.09
C PHE A 148 7.80 9.47 3.12
N ASN A 149 6.57 9.87 2.87
CA ASN A 149 5.80 10.64 3.85
C ASN A 149 4.87 9.66 4.60
N ASN A 150 5.10 9.49 5.89
CA ASN A 150 4.23 8.69 6.74
C ASN A 150 2.87 9.40 6.92
N GLY A 151 1.79 8.63 6.91
CA GLY A 151 0.43 9.13 7.08
C GLY A 151 -0.27 9.55 5.78
N ASP A 152 0.24 9.09 4.62
CA ASP A 152 -0.44 9.30 3.34
C ASP A 152 -1.74 8.50 3.25
N VAL A 153 -2.74 9.11 2.60
CA VAL A 153 -4.02 8.48 2.31
C VAL A 153 -4.11 8.16 0.84
N GLY A 154 -4.33 6.88 0.55
CA GLY A 154 -4.57 6.35 -0.78
C GLY A 154 -6.01 5.97 -1.02
N VAL A 155 -6.28 5.53 -2.22
CA VAL A 155 -7.56 4.96 -2.64
C VAL A 155 -7.33 3.54 -3.16
N MET A 156 -8.34 2.70 -3.02
CA MET A 156 -8.29 1.33 -3.51
C MET A 156 -9.64 0.89 -4.04
N GLY A 157 -9.62 -0.07 -4.95
CA GLY A 157 -10.80 -0.72 -5.46
C GLY A 157 -10.47 -2.09 -6.02
N GLY A 158 -11.48 -2.93 -6.19
CA GLY A 158 -11.25 -4.25 -6.71
C GLY A 158 -12.48 -5.13 -6.82
N LEU A 159 -12.19 -6.35 -7.26
CA LEU A 159 -13.12 -7.45 -7.40
C LEU A 159 -12.69 -8.57 -6.47
N GLY A 160 -13.65 -9.27 -5.88
CA GLY A 160 -13.38 -10.44 -5.05
C GLY A 160 -14.35 -11.57 -5.31
N PHE A 161 -13.93 -12.77 -4.99
CA PHE A 161 -14.74 -13.98 -5.03
C PHE A 161 -14.75 -14.60 -3.64
N ASN A 162 -15.94 -14.78 -3.09
CA ASN A 162 -16.13 -15.45 -1.80
C ASN A 162 -16.59 -16.89 -2.04
N VAL A 163 -15.82 -17.87 -1.58
CA VAL A 163 -16.17 -19.28 -1.65
C VAL A 163 -16.14 -19.87 -0.25
N ARG A 164 -17.31 -20.01 0.36
CA ARG A 164 -17.47 -20.48 1.74
C ARG A 164 -16.68 -19.62 2.75
N LYS A 165 -15.58 -20.14 3.29
CA LYS A 165 -14.72 -19.45 4.27
C LYS A 165 -13.51 -18.76 3.63
N PHE A 166 -13.31 -18.95 2.32
CA PHE A 166 -12.18 -18.40 1.58
C PHE A 166 -12.63 -17.23 0.71
N PHE A 167 -11.72 -16.31 0.46
CA PHE A 167 -11.92 -15.25 -0.52
C PHE A 167 -10.64 -15.05 -1.35
N ILE A 168 -10.83 -14.62 -2.57
CA ILE A 168 -9.76 -14.22 -3.49
C ILE A 168 -10.10 -12.81 -3.95
N ASP A 169 -9.18 -11.89 -3.81
CA ASP A 169 -9.34 -10.48 -4.19
C ASP A 169 -8.33 -10.07 -5.25
N PHE A 170 -8.79 -9.34 -6.25
CA PHE A 170 -7.98 -8.60 -7.19
C PHE A 170 -8.14 -7.11 -6.88
N ARG A 171 -7.05 -6.47 -6.52
CA ARG A 171 -7.04 -5.12 -5.97
C ARG A 171 -6.15 -4.20 -6.78
N ILE A 172 -6.58 -2.98 -6.98
CA ILE A 172 -5.76 -1.87 -7.45
C ILE A 172 -5.78 -0.81 -6.36
N SER A 173 -4.62 -0.35 -5.97
CA SER A 173 -4.48 0.71 -4.96
C SER A 173 -3.48 1.75 -5.42
N GLY A 174 -3.67 2.98 -4.99
CA GLY A 174 -2.77 4.07 -5.35
C GLY A 174 -2.85 5.25 -4.40
N TYR A 175 -1.78 6.02 -4.36
CA TYR A 175 -1.65 7.23 -3.55
C TYR A 175 -1.56 8.46 -4.46
N PRO A 176 -2.68 9.05 -4.87
CA PRO A 176 -2.70 10.14 -5.86
C PRO A 176 -2.02 11.43 -5.37
N ARG A 177 -1.85 11.57 -4.05
CA ARG A 177 -1.15 12.70 -3.43
C ARG A 177 0.18 12.30 -2.79
N SER A 178 0.72 11.14 -3.15
CA SER A 178 2.00 10.68 -2.59
C SER A 178 3.11 11.69 -2.89
N ARG A 179 3.87 12.02 -1.85
CA ARG A 179 5.07 12.85 -1.94
C ARG A 179 6.30 11.97 -1.80
N VAL A 180 6.38 10.93 -2.64
CA VAL A 180 7.57 10.09 -2.71
C VAL A 180 8.64 10.84 -3.50
N TRP A 181 9.82 10.95 -2.89
CA TRP A 181 10.97 11.59 -3.50
C TRP A 181 12.10 10.58 -3.61
N HIS A 182 12.68 10.48 -4.80
CA HIS A 182 13.91 9.76 -5.03
C HIS A 182 15.07 10.74 -5.01
N ASP A 183 15.96 10.59 -4.03
CA ASP A 183 17.20 11.34 -3.95
C ASP A 183 18.30 10.52 -4.66
N PHE A 184 18.59 10.85 -5.91
CA PHE A 184 19.66 10.24 -6.69
C PHE A 184 20.96 10.98 -6.43
N THR A 185 22.05 10.24 -6.25
CA THR A 185 23.39 10.80 -6.09
C THR A 185 24.35 10.14 -7.06
N SER A 186 25.00 10.93 -7.90
CA SER A 186 26.07 10.46 -8.79
C SER A 186 27.14 11.53 -8.87
N GLU A 187 28.42 11.14 -8.75
CA GLU A 187 29.60 12.03 -8.87
C GLU A 187 29.56 13.25 -7.94
N GLY A 188 28.98 13.09 -6.74
CA GLY A 188 28.84 14.20 -5.77
C GLY A 188 27.67 15.13 -6.05
N ILE A 189 26.94 14.95 -7.15
CA ILE A 189 25.73 15.72 -7.50
C ILE A 189 24.50 14.96 -7.02
N ALA A 190 23.70 15.59 -6.14
CA ALA A 190 22.43 15.06 -5.68
C ALA A 190 21.27 15.75 -6.39
N ARG A 191 20.32 14.97 -6.93
CA ARG A 191 19.10 15.48 -7.54
C ARG A 191 17.88 14.76 -6.97
N ARG A 192 16.89 15.54 -6.59
CA ARG A 192 15.61 15.05 -6.08
C ARG A 192 14.57 14.99 -7.21
N VAL A 193 13.99 13.80 -7.40
CA VAL A 193 12.94 13.56 -8.41
C VAL A 193 11.67 13.10 -7.72
N LYS A 194 10.55 13.71 -8.05
CA LYS A 194 9.23 13.32 -7.54
C LYS A 194 8.72 12.11 -8.33
N VAL A 195 8.21 11.10 -7.63
CA VAL A 195 7.47 9.99 -8.24
C VAL A 195 6.01 10.43 -8.37
N PRO A 196 5.48 10.56 -9.60
CA PRO A 196 4.13 11.07 -9.80
C PRO A 196 3.04 10.09 -9.38
N HIS A 197 3.30 8.78 -9.48
CA HIS A 197 2.32 7.73 -9.22
C HIS A 197 2.93 6.58 -8.42
N ASP A 198 2.19 6.13 -7.42
CA ASP A 198 2.48 4.97 -6.60
C ASP A 198 1.25 4.05 -6.71
N ILE A 199 1.28 3.14 -7.68
CA ILE A 199 0.18 2.21 -7.97
C ILE A 199 0.65 0.79 -7.66
N VAL A 200 -0.18 0.05 -6.92
CA VAL A 200 0.07 -1.35 -6.57
C VAL A 200 -1.13 -2.19 -7.00
N TYR A 201 -0.83 -3.26 -7.71
CA TYR A 201 -1.77 -4.31 -8.11
C TYR A 201 -1.57 -5.52 -7.19
N GLY A 202 -2.65 -6.06 -6.66
CA GLY A 202 -2.63 -7.22 -5.76
C GLY A 202 -3.76 -8.20 -6.03
#